data_62a33a617c16a63f1253c2103a94a01e
#
_entry.id   62a33a617c16a63f1253c2103a94a01e
#
_cell.length_a   1.000
_cell.length_b   1.000
_cell.length_c   1.000
_cell.angle_alpha   90.00
_cell.angle_beta   90.00
_cell.angle_gamma   90.00
#
_symmetry.space_group_name_H-M   'P 1'
#
loop_
_entity.id
_entity.type
_entity.pdbx_description
1 polymer ?
#
loop_
_entity_poly.entity_id
_entity_poly.type
_entity_poly.pdbx_seq_one_letter_code
_entity_poly.pdbx_strand_id
1 'polypeptide(L)'
;MTSLASQICNQIAAVFSATNHPDALEIIIAAITAAAKNNRHIFVHGAGRELLMLKSLCMRLAHLGLSVHVVGDVTTPPIHRDDLLIASAGPGAVSTVEAICRVAKRNSATVLFITAQPESVSCKELASHVAYLPAMTMADDQQESGGGGVGAREVLPMGSLFEGAMFVLFEMVVFKLGEILGESPEAIRLRHTNLE
;
A
#
# COMPACT_ATOMS: atom_id res chain seq x y z
N MET A 1 1.66 29.96 2.72
CA MET A 1 1.18 28.58 3.06
C MET A 1 0.48 27.90 1.87
N THR A 2 -0.43 28.59 1.16
CA THR A 2 -1.16 28.02 0.00
C THR A 2 -0.25 27.51 -1.13
N SER A 3 0.86 28.20 -1.45
CA SER A 3 1.77 27.78 -2.52
C SER A 3 2.51 26.47 -2.21
N LEU A 4 2.96 26.25 -0.98
CA LEU A 4 3.66 25.02 -0.59
C LEU A 4 2.70 23.83 -0.53
N ALA A 5 1.50 24.00 0.03
CA ALA A 5 0.49 22.96 0.05
C ALA A 5 0.10 22.53 -1.38
N SER A 6 -0.07 23.52 -2.30
CA SER A 6 -0.36 23.22 -3.70
C SER A 6 0.79 22.48 -4.38
N GLN A 7 2.05 22.84 -4.09
CA GLN A 7 3.22 22.11 -4.62
C GLN A 7 3.23 20.64 -4.16
N ILE A 8 3.01 20.38 -2.89
CA ILE A 8 2.92 19.01 -2.33
C ILE A 8 1.80 18.22 -3.01
N CYS A 9 0.59 18.77 -3.07
CA CYS A 9 -0.54 18.12 -3.71
C CYS A 9 -0.28 17.82 -5.19
N ASN A 10 0.34 18.76 -5.91
CA ASN A 10 0.66 18.59 -7.33
C ASN A 10 1.72 17.50 -7.55
N GLN A 11 2.74 17.39 -6.69
CA GLN A 11 3.72 16.32 -6.76
C GLN A 11 3.07 14.95 -6.56
N ILE A 12 2.20 14.81 -5.55
CA ILE A 12 1.46 13.57 -5.33
C ILE A 12 0.54 13.24 -6.51
N ALA A 13 -0.19 14.23 -7.03
CA ALA A 13 -1.08 14.04 -8.18
C ALA A 13 -0.32 13.60 -9.44
N ALA A 14 0.90 14.08 -9.65
CA ALA A 14 1.73 13.73 -10.80
C ALA A 14 2.09 12.22 -10.82
N VAL A 15 2.18 11.56 -9.66
CA VAL A 15 2.44 10.11 -9.58
C VAL A 15 1.37 9.30 -10.32
N PHE A 16 0.12 9.75 -10.28
CA PHE A 16 -1.03 9.07 -10.91
C PHE A 16 -1.22 9.43 -12.38
N SER A 17 -0.41 10.33 -12.93
CA SER A 17 -0.46 10.73 -14.33
C SER A 17 0.38 9.84 -15.26
N ALA A 18 1.21 8.95 -14.70
CA ALA A 18 2.05 8.03 -15.47
C ALA A 18 1.23 6.82 -15.95
N THR A 19 1.05 6.68 -17.26
CA THR A 19 0.10 5.74 -17.89
C THR A 19 0.72 4.43 -18.40
N ASN A 20 2.01 4.17 -18.15
CA ASN A 20 2.74 3.10 -18.84
C ASN A 20 2.77 1.74 -18.11
N HIS A 21 2.05 1.59 -17.02
CA HIS A 21 2.02 0.35 -16.23
C HIS A 21 0.57 -0.06 -15.92
N PRO A 22 0.32 -1.35 -15.63
CA PRO A 22 -0.98 -1.78 -15.13
C PRO A 22 -1.41 -0.94 -13.93
N ASP A 23 -2.67 -0.55 -13.92
CA ASP A 23 -3.21 0.33 -12.89
C ASP A 23 -3.12 -0.32 -11.50
N ALA A 24 -2.30 0.23 -10.62
CA ALA A 24 -2.13 -0.24 -9.25
C ALA A 24 -3.48 -0.29 -8.50
N LEU A 25 -4.36 0.68 -8.75
CA LEU A 25 -5.70 0.74 -8.18
C LEU A 25 -6.50 -0.51 -8.51
N GLU A 26 -6.57 -0.88 -9.79
CA GLU A 26 -7.34 -2.03 -10.26
C GLU A 26 -6.77 -3.35 -9.72
N ILE A 27 -5.44 -3.48 -9.66
CA ILE A 27 -4.77 -4.67 -9.11
C ILE A 27 -5.12 -4.85 -7.63
N ILE A 28 -5.04 -3.78 -6.83
CA ILE A 28 -5.35 -3.82 -5.40
C ILE A 28 -6.83 -4.15 -5.19
N ILE A 29 -7.73 -3.50 -5.93
CA ILE A 29 -9.18 -3.75 -5.85
C ILE A 29 -9.49 -5.20 -6.19
N ALA A 30 -8.91 -5.73 -7.27
CA ALA A 30 -9.14 -7.11 -7.69
C ALA A 30 -8.70 -8.11 -6.61
N ALA A 31 -7.50 -7.93 -6.03
CA ALA A 31 -6.98 -8.80 -4.98
C ALA A 31 -7.84 -8.78 -3.71
N ILE A 32 -8.23 -7.59 -3.24
CA ILE A 32 -9.07 -7.44 -2.06
C ILE A 32 -10.47 -7.99 -2.30
N THR A 33 -11.06 -7.72 -3.46
CA THR A 33 -12.37 -8.24 -3.83
C THR A 33 -12.37 -9.77 -3.92
N ALA A 34 -11.31 -10.38 -4.44
CA ALA A 34 -11.17 -11.84 -4.46
C ALA A 34 -11.10 -12.44 -3.06
N ALA A 35 -10.33 -11.84 -2.15
CA ALA A 35 -10.27 -12.25 -0.75
C ALA A 35 -11.63 -12.10 -0.06
N ALA A 36 -12.31 -10.97 -0.24
CA ALA A 36 -13.62 -10.70 0.33
C ALA A 36 -14.69 -11.73 -0.12
N LYS A 37 -14.78 -11.99 -1.42
CA LYS A 37 -15.73 -12.97 -1.99
C LYS A 37 -15.55 -14.38 -1.44
N ASN A 38 -14.34 -14.74 -1.04
CA ASN A 38 -14.01 -16.06 -0.52
C ASN A 38 -13.91 -16.09 1.01
N ASN A 39 -14.32 -15.03 1.70
CA ASN A 39 -14.23 -14.87 3.17
C ASN A 39 -12.81 -15.14 3.69
N ARG A 40 -11.78 -14.65 3.00
CA ARG A 40 -10.38 -14.81 3.38
C ARG A 40 -9.90 -13.65 4.24
N HIS A 41 -8.92 -13.93 5.08
CA HIS A 41 -8.24 -12.90 5.85
C HIS A 41 -7.33 -12.07 4.94
N ILE A 42 -7.25 -10.78 5.26
CA ILE A 42 -6.33 -9.84 4.64
C ILE A 42 -5.32 -9.42 5.70
N PHE A 43 -4.06 -9.51 5.38
CA PHE A 43 -2.96 -9.08 6.25
C PHE A 43 -2.25 -7.91 5.61
N VAL A 44 -1.80 -6.95 6.40
CA VAL A 44 -1.00 -5.83 5.93
C VAL A 44 0.36 -5.81 6.61
N HIS A 45 1.42 -5.55 5.86
CA HIS A 45 2.78 -5.44 6.39
C HIS A 45 3.65 -4.49 5.57
N GLY A 46 4.50 -3.74 6.26
CA GLY A 46 5.47 -2.82 5.69
C GLY A 46 6.49 -2.39 6.72
N ALA A 47 7.40 -1.52 6.37
CA ALA A 47 8.37 -0.94 7.29
C ALA A 47 8.18 0.58 7.42
N GLY A 48 8.53 1.14 8.58
CA GLY A 48 8.51 2.59 8.79
C GLY A 48 7.15 3.22 8.50
N ARG A 49 7.15 4.34 7.76
CA ARG A 49 5.93 5.09 7.42
C ARG A 49 5.01 4.35 6.44
N GLU A 50 5.56 3.49 5.58
CA GLU A 50 4.74 2.64 4.71
C GLU A 50 3.80 1.75 5.55
N LEU A 51 4.29 1.21 6.69
CA LEU A 51 3.43 0.47 7.61
C LEU A 51 2.33 1.35 8.22
N LEU A 52 2.60 2.62 8.50
CA LEU A 52 1.56 3.54 9.01
C LEU A 52 0.46 3.77 7.97
N MET A 53 0.81 3.89 6.70
CA MET A 53 -0.18 3.99 5.61
C MET A 53 -0.99 2.70 5.48
N LEU A 54 -0.34 1.55 5.57
CA LEU A 54 -1.02 0.25 5.55
C LEU A 54 -1.93 0.03 6.77
N LYS A 55 -1.56 0.52 7.95
CA LYS A 55 -2.43 0.50 9.14
C LYS A 55 -3.68 1.36 8.92
N SER A 56 -3.54 2.52 8.29
CA SER A 56 -4.69 3.34 7.90
C SER A 56 -5.61 2.58 6.94
N LEU A 57 -5.07 1.95 5.89
CA LEU A 57 -5.84 1.09 4.99
C LEU A 57 -6.53 -0.05 5.75
N CYS A 58 -5.81 -0.74 6.64
CA CYS A 58 -6.35 -1.84 7.45
C CYS A 58 -7.61 -1.41 8.22
N MET A 59 -7.55 -0.27 8.91
CA MET A 59 -8.70 0.29 9.61
C MET A 59 -9.87 0.57 8.66
N ARG A 60 -9.61 1.16 7.49
CA ARG A 60 -10.65 1.47 6.51
C ARG A 60 -11.30 0.22 5.93
N LEU A 61 -10.50 -0.83 5.66
CA LEU A 61 -11.01 -2.13 5.20
C LEU A 61 -11.86 -2.83 6.28
N ALA A 62 -11.48 -2.71 7.56
CA ALA A 62 -12.31 -3.21 8.67
C ALA A 62 -13.67 -2.49 8.72
N HIS A 63 -13.71 -1.18 8.46
CA HIS A 63 -14.98 -0.44 8.36
C HIS A 63 -15.84 -0.90 7.18
N LEU A 64 -15.24 -1.41 6.10
CA LEU A 64 -15.94 -2.08 5.00
C LEU A 64 -16.39 -3.51 5.33
N GLY A 65 -16.21 -3.97 6.58
CA GLY A 65 -16.64 -5.29 7.04
C GLY A 65 -15.71 -6.44 6.67
N LEU A 66 -14.49 -6.14 6.20
CA LEU A 66 -13.52 -7.15 5.82
C LEU A 66 -12.72 -7.64 7.04
N SER A 67 -12.32 -8.91 7.02
CA SER A 67 -11.43 -9.49 8.04
C SER A 67 -9.99 -9.10 7.72
N VAL A 68 -9.49 -8.07 8.39
CA VAL A 68 -8.17 -7.50 8.11
C VAL A 68 -7.33 -7.34 9.37
N HIS A 69 -6.02 -7.61 9.25
CA HIS A 69 -5.10 -7.71 10.38
C HIS A 69 -3.75 -7.05 10.04
N VAL A 70 -3.13 -6.42 11.03
CA VAL A 70 -1.77 -5.90 10.91
C VAL A 70 -0.79 -6.97 11.39
N VAL A 71 0.17 -7.35 10.55
CA VAL A 71 1.21 -8.31 10.94
C VAL A 71 2.04 -7.72 12.09
N GLY A 72 2.17 -8.48 13.16
CA GLY A 72 2.88 -8.07 14.37
C GLY A 72 1.97 -7.61 15.52
N ASP A 73 0.69 -7.38 15.30
CA ASP A 73 -0.25 -7.21 16.39
C ASP A 73 -0.47 -8.55 17.10
N VAL A 74 -0.57 -8.52 18.45
CA VAL A 74 -0.64 -9.73 19.27
C VAL A 74 -1.90 -10.57 19.04
N THR A 75 -2.92 -10.00 18.43
CA THR A 75 -4.18 -10.65 18.08
C THR A 75 -4.25 -11.11 16.62
N THR A 76 -3.14 -10.99 15.87
CA THR A 76 -3.08 -11.41 14.46
C THR A 76 -3.25 -12.92 14.36
N PRO A 77 -4.25 -13.43 13.61
CA PRO A 77 -4.42 -14.86 13.41
C PRO A 77 -3.31 -15.44 12.51
N PRO A 78 -3.16 -16.77 12.46
CA PRO A 78 -2.25 -17.39 11.49
C PRO A 78 -2.73 -17.17 10.06
N ILE A 79 -1.78 -16.97 9.15
CA ILE A 79 -2.06 -16.87 7.71
C ILE A 79 -2.21 -18.27 7.10
N HIS A 80 -3.20 -18.44 6.25
CA HIS A 80 -3.53 -19.70 5.60
C HIS A 80 -3.53 -19.60 4.08
N ARG A 81 -3.76 -20.74 3.42
CA ARG A 81 -3.93 -20.81 1.96
C ARG A 81 -5.02 -19.87 1.49
N ASP A 82 -4.74 -19.16 0.41
CA ASP A 82 -5.64 -18.23 -0.28
C ASP A 82 -5.98 -16.96 0.51
N ASP A 83 -5.42 -16.77 1.71
CA ASP A 83 -5.43 -15.46 2.37
C ASP A 83 -4.59 -14.45 1.57
N LEU A 84 -4.84 -13.17 1.80
CA LEU A 84 -4.13 -12.08 1.11
C LEU A 84 -3.18 -11.38 2.07
N LEU A 85 -1.89 -11.32 1.72
CA LEU A 85 -0.94 -10.40 2.32
C LEU A 85 -0.73 -9.19 1.39
N ILE A 86 -1.04 -7.99 1.86
CA ILE A 86 -0.67 -6.72 1.22
C ILE A 86 0.63 -6.26 1.87
N ALA A 87 1.72 -6.33 1.13
CA ALA A 87 3.05 -5.93 1.59
C ALA A 87 3.53 -4.69 0.84
N SER A 88 4.21 -3.78 1.52
CA SER A 88 4.82 -2.61 0.89
C SER A 88 6.31 -2.55 1.17
N ALA A 89 7.08 -2.41 0.11
CA ALA A 89 8.49 -2.06 0.11
C ALA A 89 8.75 -1.14 -1.10
N GLY A 90 8.57 0.15 -0.92
CA GLY A 90 8.79 1.17 -1.95
C GLY A 90 10.14 1.02 -2.63
N PRO A 91 11.27 0.88 -1.91
CA PRO A 91 12.60 0.65 -2.47
C PRO A 91 12.80 -0.70 -3.17
N GLY A 92 11.80 -1.57 -3.21
CA GLY A 92 11.85 -2.88 -3.86
C GLY A 92 12.41 -4.01 -3.00
N ALA A 93 13.22 -3.71 -1.99
CA ALA A 93 13.83 -4.70 -1.10
C ALA A 93 13.91 -4.15 0.33
N VAL A 94 13.22 -4.80 1.26
CA VAL A 94 13.30 -4.56 2.71
C VAL A 94 13.28 -5.91 3.39
N SER A 95 14.38 -6.30 4.04
CA SER A 95 14.60 -7.66 4.55
C SER A 95 13.51 -8.17 5.49
N THR A 96 12.94 -7.30 6.34
CA THR A 96 11.84 -7.66 7.24
C THR A 96 10.55 -7.91 6.47
N VAL A 97 10.25 -7.12 5.44
CA VAL A 97 9.09 -7.31 4.57
C VAL A 97 9.23 -8.61 3.78
N GLU A 98 10.42 -8.86 3.21
CA GLU A 98 10.70 -10.11 2.49
C GLU A 98 10.50 -11.35 3.37
N ALA A 99 10.98 -11.30 4.62
CA ALA A 99 10.82 -12.42 5.56
C ALA A 99 9.34 -12.77 5.76
N ILE A 100 8.48 -11.77 5.95
CA ILE A 100 7.02 -11.96 6.11
C ILE A 100 6.39 -12.47 4.79
N CYS A 101 6.77 -11.91 3.64
CA CYS A 101 6.30 -12.40 2.34
C CYS A 101 6.67 -13.88 2.10
N ARG A 102 7.89 -14.30 2.50
CA ARG A 102 8.30 -15.72 2.42
C ARG A 102 7.44 -16.61 3.32
N VAL A 103 7.07 -16.15 4.50
CA VAL A 103 6.13 -16.89 5.38
C VAL A 103 4.77 -17.03 4.71
N ALA A 104 4.22 -15.96 4.16
CA ALA A 104 2.94 -16.00 3.45
C ALA A 104 2.96 -16.98 2.27
N LYS A 105 4.00 -16.93 1.43
CA LYS A 105 4.16 -17.87 0.30
C LYS A 105 4.27 -19.33 0.74
N ARG A 106 5.01 -19.63 1.81
CA ARG A 106 5.11 -20.99 2.35
C ARG A 106 3.76 -21.54 2.81
N ASN A 107 2.85 -20.67 3.22
CA ASN A 107 1.48 -21.02 3.59
C ASN A 107 0.51 -20.96 2.39
N SER A 108 1.00 -20.79 1.17
CA SER A 108 0.21 -20.69 -0.05
C SER A 108 -0.78 -19.50 -0.06
N ALA A 109 -0.46 -18.44 0.67
CA ALA A 109 -1.21 -17.19 0.62
C ALA A 109 -0.83 -16.37 -0.61
N THR A 110 -1.74 -15.52 -1.06
CA THR A 110 -1.50 -14.56 -2.14
C THR A 110 -0.73 -13.37 -1.58
N VAL A 111 0.35 -12.96 -2.25
CA VAL A 111 1.13 -11.77 -1.90
C VAL A 111 0.90 -10.67 -2.92
N LEU A 112 0.27 -9.58 -2.51
CA LEU A 112 0.18 -8.33 -3.26
C LEU A 112 1.31 -7.42 -2.78
N PHE A 113 2.24 -7.07 -3.69
CA PHE A 113 3.42 -6.29 -3.37
C PHE A 113 3.29 -4.87 -3.94
N ILE A 114 3.32 -3.85 -3.09
CA ILE A 114 3.27 -2.43 -3.48
C ILE A 114 4.70 -1.90 -3.49
N THR A 115 5.16 -1.37 -4.62
CA THR A 115 6.55 -0.94 -4.78
C THR A 115 6.73 0.09 -5.89
N ALA A 116 7.79 0.88 -5.80
CA ALA A 116 8.31 1.72 -6.89
C ALA A 116 9.35 0.97 -7.76
N GLN A 117 9.74 -0.28 -7.37
CA GLN A 117 10.78 -1.07 -8.03
C GLN A 117 10.24 -2.46 -8.44
N PRO A 118 9.33 -2.52 -9.46
CA PRO A 118 8.65 -3.76 -9.83
C PRO A 118 9.62 -4.83 -10.38
N GLU A 119 10.77 -4.40 -10.89
CA GLU A 119 11.81 -5.28 -11.43
C GLU A 119 12.77 -5.83 -10.37
N SER A 120 12.63 -5.46 -9.10
CA SER A 120 13.49 -5.95 -8.01
C SER A 120 13.40 -7.48 -7.89
N VAL A 121 14.50 -8.10 -7.44
CA VAL A 121 14.55 -9.55 -7.22
C VAL A 121 13.48 -9.99 -6.23
N SER A 122 13.33 -9.26 -5.12
CA SER A 122 12.32 -9.55 -4.08
C SER A 122 10.91 -9.53 -4.63
N CYS A 123 10.61 -8.55 -5.49
CA CYS A 123 9.31 -8.44 -6.12
C CYS A 123 9.03 -9.65 -7.03
N LYS A 124 9.97 -10.00 -7.92
CA LYS A 124 9.86 -11.14 -8.85
C LYS A 124 9.73 -12.49 -8.13
N GLU A 125 10.43 -12.68 -7.02
CA GLU A 125 10.40 -13.94 -6.27
C GLU A 125 9.18 -14.07 -5.37
N LEU A 126 8.71 -12.99 -4.78
CA LEU A 126 7.77 -13.03 -3.67
C LEU A 126 6.34 -12.61 -4.04
N ALA A 127 6.17 -11.73 -5.02
CA ALA A 127 4.86 -11.25 -5.39
C ALA A 127 4.04 -12.27 -6.17
N SER A 128 2.74 -12.35 -5.87
CA SER A 128 1.72 -12.94 -6.73
C SER A 128 1.13 -11.88 -7.65
N HIS A 129 0.99 -10.67 -7.13
CA HIS A 129 0.56 -9.47 -7.85
C HIS A 129 1.43 -8.30 -7.46
N VAL A 130 1.70 -7.41 -8.41
CA VAL A 130 2.52 -6.22 -8.20
C VAL A 130 1.68 -4.98 -8.46
N ALA A 131 1.52 -4.14 -7.45
CA ALA A 131 0.96 -2.81 -7.58
C ALA A 131 2.13 -1.81 -7.68
N TYR A 132 2.44 -1.41 -8.89
CA TYR A 132 3.50 -0.45 -9.15
C TYR A 132 3.02 0.97 -8.88
N LEU A 133 3.71 1.68 -7.98
CA LEU A 133 3.48 3.08 -7.66
C LEU A 133 4.72 3.89 -8.05
N PRO A 134 4.71 4.63 -9.17
CA PRO A 134 5.88 5.31 -9.72
C PRO A 134 6.22 6.60 -8.93
N ALA A 135 6.60 6.46 -7.67
CA ALA A 135 6.96 7.54 -6.79
C ALA A 135 8.36 7.36 -6.24
N MET A 136 9.09 8.45 -6.03
CA MET A 136 10.43 8.43 -5.44
C MET A 136 10.39 7.85 -4.03
N THR A 137 11.40 7.03 -3.73
CA THR A 137 11.60 6.34 -2.46
C THR A 137 12.92 6.75 -1.82
N MET A 138 13.22 6.27 -0.62
CA MET A 138 14.53 6.51 0.01
C MET A 138 15.72 5.96 -0.80
N ALA A 139 15.51 4.99 -1.69
CA ALA A 139 16.58 4.46 -2.54
C ALA A 139 17.02 5.46 -3.60
N ASP A 140 16.14 6.34 -4.02
CA ASP A 140 16.37 7.33 -5.07
C ASP A 140 17.14 8.54 -4.54
N ASP A 141 17.02 8.87 -3.26
CA ASP A 141 17.72 10.00 -2.60
C ASP A 141 19.26 9.91 -2.69
N GLN A 142 19.81 8.72 -2.87
CA GLN A 142 21.26 8.50 -2.95
C GLN A 142 21.83 8.76 -4.36
N GLN A 143 21.00 8.78 -5.39
CA GLN A 143 21.45 8.94 -6.78
C GLN A 143 21.68 10.42 -7.15
N GLU A 144 21.05 11.37 -6.47
CA GLU A 144 21.17 12.80 -6.75
C GLU A 144 22.39 13.48 -6.13
N SER A 145 23.14 12.80 -5.26
CA SER A 145 24.34 13.35 -4.61
C SER A 145 25.54 13.58 -5.55
N GLY A 146 25.43 13.23 -6.82
CA GLY A 146 26.51 13.29 -7.82
C GLY A 146 26.42 14.42 -8.86
N GLY A 147 25.38 15.20 -8.90
CA GLY A 147 25.18 16.24 -9.93
C GLY A 147 24.78 17.59 -9.33
N GLY A 148 25.77 18.44 -9.04
CA GLY A 148 25.56 19.78 -8.51
C GLY A 148 24.82 20.71 -9.47
N GLY A 149 23.49 20.69 -9.38
CA GLY A 149 22.62 21.75 -9.86
C GLY A 149 21.83 22.29 -8.68
N VAL A 150 21.79 23.62 -8.48
CA VAL A 150 20.85 24.28 -7.57
C VAL A 150 19.46 24.13 -8.18
N GLY A 151 18.95 22.88 -8.23
CA GLY A 151 17.58 22.55 -8.60
C GLY A 151 16.68 22.77 -7.40
N ALA A 152 15.43 23.09 -7.63
CA ALA A 152 14.43 23.32 -6.60
C ALA A 152 14.47 22.16 -5.58
N ARG A 153 14.68 22.50 -4.30
CA ARG A 153 14.68 21.54 -3.17
C ARG A 153 13.43 20.67 -3.26
N GLU A 154 13.60 19.36 -3.30
CA GLU A 154 12.48 18.45 -3.24
C GLU A 154 11.61 18.73 -2.02
N VAL A 155 10.30 18.84 -2.25
CA VAL A 155 9.35 19.17 -1.20
C VAL A 155 8.96 17.94 -0.39
N LEU A 156 9.10 16.73 -0.98
CA LEU A 156 8.75 15.45 -0.38
C LEU A 156 9.92 14.44 -0.45
N PRO A 157 11.03 14.69 0.31
CA PRO A 157 12.21 13.82 0.31
C PRO A 157 11.99 12.55 1.14
N MET A 158 12.97 11.63 1.09
CA MET A 158 13.06 10.45 1.97
C MET A 158 11.83 9.53 1.91
N GLY A 159 11.31 9.29 0.70
CA GLY A 159 10.13 8.43 0.50
C GLY A 159 8.80 9.12 0.81
N SER A 160 8.79 10.40 1.25
CA SER A 160 7.55 11.12 1.57
C SER A 160 6.59 11.19 0.37
N LEU A 161 7.12 11.22 -0.86
CA LEU A 161 6.29 11.20 -2.06
C LEU A 161 5.59 9.84 -2.22
N PHE A 162 6.32 8.74 -2.03
CA PHE A 162 5.77 7.38 -2.13
C PHE A 162 4.67 7.17 -1.09
N GLU A 163 4.91 7.54 0.17
CA GLU A 163 3.95 7.38 1.26
C GLU A 163 2.74 8.30 1.10
N GLY A 164 2.93 9.53 0.62
CA GLY A 164 1.84 10.44 0.28
C GLY A 164 0.97 9.90 -0.86
N ALA A 165 1.58 9.31 -1.88
CA ALA A 165 0.87 8.64 -2.97
C ALA A 165 0.16 7.36 -2.49
N MET A 166 0.76 6.57 -1.57
CA MET A 166 0.08 5.44 -0.94
C MET A 166 -1.22 5.88 -0.24
N PHE A 167 -1.20 6.98 0.51
CA PHE A 167 -2.39 7.49 1.17
C PHE A 167 -3.51 7.78 0.16
N VAL A 168 -3.21 8.51 -0.90
CA VAL A 168 -4.19 8.84 -1.95
C VAL A 168 -4.70 7.56 -2.64
N LEU A 169 -3.80 6.65 -3.02
CA LEU A 169 -4.14 5.36 -3.63
C LEU A 169 -5.10 4.56 -2.74
N PHE A 170 -4.83 4.50 -1.44
CA PHE A 170 -5.66 3.75 -0.49
C PHE A 170 -7.04 4.38 -0.29
N GLU A 171 -7.17 5.70 -0.29
CA GLU A 171 -8.49 6.35 -0.27
C GLU A 171 -9.28 6.06 -1.56
N MET A 172 -8.61 6.02 -2.73
CA MET A 172 -9.25 5.61 -3.99
C MET A 172 -9.73 4.15 -3.93
N VAL A 173 -8.88 3.24 -3.39
CA VAL A 173 -9.23 1.82 -3.17
C VAL A 173 -10.45 1.68 -2.27
N VAL A 174 -10.45 2.36 -1.12
CA VAL A 174 -11.57 2.30 -0.15
C VAL A 174 -12.86 2.82 -0.76
N PHE A 175 -12.79 3.93 -1.50
CA PHE A 175 -13.95 4.51 -2.19
C PHE A 175 -14.55 3.50 -3.17
N LYS A 176 -13.74 2.92 -4.04
CA LYS A 176 -14.17 1.94 -5.05
C LYS A 176 -14.67 0.64 -4.44
N LEU A 177 -14.01 0.13 -3.40
CA LEU A 177 -14.46 -1.07 -2.70
C LEU A 177 -15.80 -0.86 -2.00
N GLY A 178 -16.06 0.33 -1.45
CA GLY A 178 -17.36 0.66 -0.88
C GLY A 178 -18.50 0.51 -1.90
N GLU A 179 -18.29 0.97 -3.13
CA GLU A 179 -19.22 0.80 -4.25
C GLU A 179 -19.39 -0.69 -4.63
N ILE A 180 -18.27 -1.41 -4.81
CA ILE A 180 -18.26 -2.83 -5.24
C ILE A 180 -18.91 -3.76 -4.21
N LEU A 181 -18.67 -3.51 -2.92
CA LEU A 181 -19.22 -4.31 -1.82
C LEU A 181 -20.64 -3.91 -1.43
N GLY A 182 -21.15 -2.81 -1.98
CA GLY A 182 -22.50 -2.32 -1.69
C GLY A 182 -22.67 -1.82 -0.26
N GLU A 183 -21.58 -1.32 0.36
CA GLU A 183 -21.59 -0.85 1.74
C GLU A 183 -22.23 0.53 1.86
N SER A 184 -23.27 0.66 2.70
CA SER A 184 -23.89 1.96 2.95
C SER A 184 -23.03 2.82 3.90
N PRO A 185 -23.09 4.15 3.79
CA PRO A 185 -22.42 5.06 4.73
C PRO A 185 -22.79 4.79 6.19
N GLU A 186 -24.04 4.38 6.44
CA GLU A 186 -24.55 4.01 7.76
C GLU A 186 -23.87 2.75 8.29
N ALA A 187 -23.76 1.68 7.47
CA ALA A 187 -23.12 0.44 7.83
C ALA A 187 -21.62 0.65 8.14
N ILE A 188 -20.94 1.47 7.34
CA ILE A 188 -19.54 1.85 7.57
C ILE A 188 -19.40 2.58 8.92
N ARG A 189 -20.27 3.55 9.22
CA ARG A 189 -20.26 4.27 10.51
C ARG A 189 -20.51 3.38 11.72
N LEU A 190 -21.40 2.41 11.61
CA LEU A 190 -21.71 1.48 12.70
C LEU A 190 -20.52 0.57 13.07
N ARG A 191 -19.57 0.38 12.16
CA ARG A 191 -18.34 -0.39 12.43
C ARG A 191 -17.20 0.46 12.99
N HIS A 192 -17.41 1.78 13.11
CA HIS A 192 -16.43 2.65 13.76
C HIS A 192 -16.38 2.34 15.26
N THR A 193 -15.17 2.42 15.85
CA THR A 193 -14.99 2.17 17.28
C THR A 193 -15.83 3.17 18.12
N ASN A 194 -16.32 2.72 19.25
CA ASN A 194 -16.97 3.55 20.26
C ASN A 194 -16.10 3.77 21.50
N LEU A 195 -14.80 3.48 21.38
CA LEU A 195 -13.82 3.62 22.46
C LEU A 195 -12.99 4.91 22.35
N GLU A 196 -13.38 5.84 21.50
CA GLU A 196 -12.79 7.18 21.36
C GLU A 196 -13.74 8.25 21.91
#